data_b66a66da9bce0c6d665859bb3a895cb1
#
_entry.id   b66a66da9bce0c6d665859bb3a895cb1
#
_cell.length_a   1.000
_cell.length_b   1.000
_cell.length_c   1.000
_cell.angle_alpha   90.00
_cell.angle_beta   90.00
_cell.angle_gamma   90.00
#
_symmetry.space_group_name_H-M   'P 1'
#
loop_
_entity.id
_entity.type
_entity.pdbx_description
1 polymer ?
#
loop_
_entity_poly.entity_id
_entity_poly.type
_entity_poly.pdbx_seq_one_letter_code
_entity_poly.pdbx_strand_id
1 'polypeptide(L)'
;MAIVKMKKLHVIAMADRREELLKGLLHLGCVEISEPGEVLADPQWVSLFQRSGSSLAERKGQLTDVNTALDAIKQYAKLKDGMFIKRHPITEAEFLDAGAAEKAQAACDAVREQLGILTKAQSEAGRLESRAAALKPWESLDLPLERSGTAHTIFRLG
;
A
#
# COMPACT_ATOMS: atom_id res chain seq x y z
N MET A 1 -40.27 8.73 -0.94
CA MET A 1 -39.22 8.12 -0.12
C MET A 1 -39.82 6.95 0.62
N ALA A 2 -39.33 5.74 0.43
CA ALA A 2 -39.77 4.59 1.19
C ALA A 2 -38.98 4.55 2.52
N ILE A 3 -39.66 4.65 3.65
CA ILE A 3 -39.05 4.52 4.98
C ILE A 3 -39.04 3.04 5.31
N VAL A 4 -37.86 2.44 5.38
CA VAL A 4 -37.67 1.06 5.80
C VAL A 4 -37.64 1.01 7.32
N LYS A 5 -38.44 0.12 7.92
CA LYS A 5 -38.41 -0.11 9.36
C LYS A 5 -37.15 -0.85 9.74
N MET A 6 -36.29 -0.22 10.51
CA MET A 6 -35.05 -0.82 11.04
C MET A 6 -35.28 -1.25 12.50
N LYS A 7 -34.60 -2.33 12.91
CA LYS A 7 -34.56 -2.79 14.30
C LYS A 7 -33.12 -2.86 14.76
N LYS A 8 -32.82 -2.38 15.95
CA LYS A 8 -31.51 -2.50 16.58
C LYS A 8 -31.45 -3.83 17.34
N LEU A 9 -30.43 -4.62 17.04
CA LEU A 9 -30.15 -5.91 17.68
C LEU A 9 -28.80 -5.82 18.37
N HIS A 10 -28.73 -6.41 19.57
CA HIS A 10 -27.46 -6.61 20.27
C HIS A 10 -27.16 -8.10 20.23
N VAL A 11 -26.02 -8.47 19.64
CA VAL A 11 -25.60 -9.86 19.54
C VAL A 11 -24.34 -10.03 20.35
N ILE A 12 -24.34 -11.00 21.27
CA ILE A 12 -23.18 -11.37 22.08
C ILE A 12 -22.78 -12.78 21.66
N ALA A 13 -21.52 -12.97 21.30
CA ALA A 13 -20.97 -14.25 20.88
C ALA A 13 -19.60 -14.48 21.51
N MET A 14 -19.18 -15.73 21.59
CA MET A 14 -17.85 -16.10 22.01
C MET A 14 -16.83 -15.66 20.96
N ALA A 15 -15.63 -15.28 21.40
CA ALA A 15 -14.59 -14.73 20.52
C ALA A 15 -14.12 -15.71 19.43
N ASP A 16 -14.13 -17.00 19.72
CA ASP A 16 -13.78 -18.08 18.79
C ASP A 16 -14.78 -18.23 17.62
N ARG A 17 -16.05 -17.85 17.83
CA ARG A 17 -17.09 -17.90 16.79
C ARG A 17 -17.28 -16.57 16.03
N ARG A 18 -16.44 -15.60 16.27
CA ARG A 18 -16.58 -14.26 15.67
C ARG A 18 -16.60 -14.29 14.14
N GLU A 19 -15.67 -15.03 13.53
CA GLU A 19 -15.60 -15.08 12.06
C GLU A 19 -16.81 -15.76 11.44
N GLU A 20 -17.29 -16.83 12.05
CA GLU A 20 -18.51 -17.52 11.61
C GLU A 20 -19.73 -16.60 11.69
N LEU A 21 -19.86 -15.87 12.80
CA LEU A 21 -20.92 -14.88 12.98
C LEU A 21 -20.86 -13.77 11.92
N LEU A 22 -19.69 -13.20 11.69
CA LEU A 22 -19.51 -12.13 10.70
C LEU A 22 -19.80 -12.61 9.27
N LYS A 23 -19.41 -13.83 8.91
CA LYS A 23 -19.75 -14.44 7.61
C LYS A 23 -21.27 -14.63 7.48
N GLY A 24 -21.93 -15.11 8.52
CA GLY A 24 -23.40 -15.24 8.54
C GLY A 24 -24.12 -13.91 8.38
N LEU A 25 -23.65 -12.85 9.05
CA LEU A 25 -24.22 -11.51 8.94
C LEU A 25 -23.97 -10.91 7.54
N LEU A 26 -22.81 -11.15 6.95
CA LEU A 26 -22.50 -10.74 5.58
C LEU A 26 -23.43 -11.42 4.57
N HIS A 27 -23.68 -12.72 4.74
CA HIS A 27 -24.58 -13.50 3.87
C HIS A 27 -26.03 -12.97 3.90
N LEU A 28 -26.48 -12.47 5.06
CA LEU A 28 -27.80 -11.86 5.17
C LEU A 28 -27.96 -10.57 4.35
N GLY A 29 -26.87 -9.81 4.13
CA GLY A 29 -26.82 -8.63 3.26
C GLY A 29 -27.72 -7.45 3.68
N CYS A 30 -28.38 -7.52 4.84
CA CYS A 30 -29.33 -6.51 5.33
C CYS A 30 -28.99 -5.96 6.72
N VAL A 31 -27.77 -6.20 7.21
CA VAL A 31 -27.33 -5.84 8.56
C VAL A 31 -26.25 -4.77 8.49
N GLU A 32 -26.43 -3.68 9.22
CA GLU A 32 -25.39 -2.69 9.48
C GLU A 32 -24.78 -2.97 10.86
N ILE A 33 -23.45 -3.09 10.91
CA ILE A 33 -22.72 -3.31 12.16
C ILE A 33 -22.22 -1.98 12.68
N SER A 34 -22.65 -1.59 13.88
CA SER A 34 -22.20 -0.39 14.57
C SER A 34 -21.49 -0.75 15.88
N GLU A 35 -20.52 0.07 16.29
CA GLU A 35 -19.89 -0.10 17.61
C GLU A 35 -20.87 0.25 18.73
N PRO A 36 -20.98 -0.58 19.77
CA PRO A 36 -21.87 -0.33 20.92
C PRO A 36 -21.21 0.65 21.91
N GLY A 37 -21.09 1.93 21.52
CA GLY A 37 -20.39 2.95 22.31
C GLY A 37 -20.89 3.10 23.75
N GLU A 38 -22.19 2.98 23.96
CA GLU A 38 -22.81 3.11 25.29
C GLU A 38 -22.52 1.90 26.19
N VAL A 39 -22.53 0.69 25.64
CA VAL A 39 -22.27 -0.56 26.40
C VAL A 39 -20.78 -0.66 26.74
N LEU A 40 -19.89 -0.16 25.88
CA LEU A 40 -18.45 -0.13 26.13
C LEU A 40 -18.02 0.94 27.14
N ALA A 41 -18.89 1.86 27.49
CA ALA A 41 -18.65 2.87 28.54
C ALA A 41 -18.92 2.33 29.95
N ASP A 42 -19.64 1.22 30.10
CA ASP A 42 -19.94 0.62 31.39
C ASP A 42 -18.75 -0.22 31.90
N PRO A 43 -18.17 0.11 33.08
CA PRO A 43 -17.03 -0.61 33.64
C PRO A 43 -17.24 -2.11 33.84
N GLN A 44 -18.48 -2.54 34.06
CA GLN A 44 -18.80 -3.96 34.26
C GLN A 44 -18.62 -4.79 33.00
N TRP A 45 -18.83 -4.19 31.84
CA TRP A 45 -18.73 -4.86 30.54
C TRP A 45 -17.38 -4.72 29.87
N VAL A 46 -16.63 -3.64 30.16
CA VAL A 46 -15.31 -3.36 29.55
C VAL A 46 -14.32 -4.51 29.73
N SER A 47 -14.34 -5.19 30.89
CA SER A 47 -13.45 -6.32 31.18
C SER A 47 -13.80 -7.59 30.40
N LEU A 48 -15.04 -7.74 29.95
CA LEU A 48 -15.52 -8.91 29.22
C LEU A 48 -15.40 -8.76 27.70
N PHE A 49 -15.30 -7.52 27.19
CA PHE A 49 -15.19 -7.26 25.75
C PHE A 49 -13.75 -7.03 25.34
N GLN A 50 -13.19 -7.94 24.56
CA GLN A 50 -11.92 -7.72 23.89
C GLN A 50 -12.12 -6.84 22.65
N ARG A 51 -11.55 -5.64 22.65
CA ARG A 51 -11.42 -4.84 21.43
C ARG A 51 -10.41 -5.50 20.51
N SER A 52 -10.86 -5.98 19.37
CA SER A 52 -9.99 -6.53 18.34
C SER A 52 -9.34 -5.39 17.51
N GLY A 53 -8.37 -4.71 18.11
CA GLY A 53 -7.69 -3.59 17.43
C GLY A 53 -6.59 -4.00 16.46
N SER A 54 -5.93 -5.15 16.67
CA SER A 54 -4.75 -5.56 15.89
C SER A 54 -5.06 -5.90 14.44
N SER A 55 -6.16 -6.60 14.17
CA SER A 55 -6.52 -6.99 12.80
C SER A 55 -6.94 -5.83 11.90
N LEU A 56 -7.52 -4.76 12.46
CA LEU A 56 -7.92 -3.60 11.69
C LEU A 56 -6.71 -2.82 11.15
N ALA A 57 -5.68 -2.64 11.96
CA ALA A 57 -4.46 -1.96 11.54
C ALA A 57 -3.75 -2.74 10.41
N GLU A 58 -3.66 -4.05 10.55
CA GLU A 58 -3.12 -4.93 9.53
C GLU A 58 -3.89 -4.84 8.21
N ARG A 59 -5.23 -4.94 8.26
CA ARG A 59 -6.08 -4.84 7.06
C ARG A 59 -6.00 -3.46 6.41
N LYS A 60 -5.90 -2.39 7.19
CA LYS A 60 -5.67 -1.05 6.66
C LYS A 60 -4.29 -0.94 5.98
N GLY A 61 -3.26 -1.57 6.54
CA GLY A 61 -1.94 -1.66 5.92
C GLY A 61 -2.00 -2.36 4.57
N GLN A 62 -2.61 -3.55 4.50
CA GLN A 62 -2.81 -4.29 3.26
C GLN A 62 -3.58 -3.49 2.20
N LEU A 63 -4.63 -2.78 2.60
CA LEU A 63 -5.39 -1.92 1.69
C LEU A 63 -4.52 -0.77 1.14
N THR A 64 -3.69 -0.16 1.98
CA THR A 64 -2.75 0.89 1.57
C THR A 64 -1.73 0.34 0.58
N ASP A 65 -1.18 -0.85 0.82
CA ASP A 65 -0.23 -1.51 -0.07
C ASP A 65 -0.85 -1.77 -1.46
N VAL A 66 -2.08 -2.29 -1.49
CA VAL A 66 -2.81 -2.52 -2.74
C VAL A 66 -3.05 -1.21 -3.50
N ASN A 67 -3.51 -0.17 -2.82
CA ASN A 67 -3.75 1.14 -3.45
C ASN A 67 -2.45 1.73 -4.01
N THR A 68 -1.35 1.66 -3.27
CA THR A 68 -0.03 2.12 -3.73
C THR A 68 0.43 1.36 -4.99
N ALA A 69 0.26 0.03 -5.00
CA ALA A 69 0.59 -0.79 -6.17
C ALA A 69 -0.28 -0.44 -7.38
N LEU A 70 -1.59 -0.24 -7.18
CA LEU A 70 -2.52 0.17 -8.24
C LEU A 70 -2.16 1.54 -8.82
N ASP A 71 -1.83 2.51 -7.98
CA ASP A 71 -1.44 3.84 -8.43
C ASP A 71 -0.13 3.81 -9.22
N ALA A 72 0.84 2.98 -8.80
CA ALA A 72 2.06 2.74 -9.56
C ALA A 72 1.76 2.11 -10.93
N ILE A 73 0.92 1.08 -10.98
CA ILE A 73 0.53 0.44 -12.24
C ILE A 73 -0.15 1.45 -13.17
N LYS A 74 -1.06 2.28 -12.67
CA LYS A 74 -1.73 3.33 -13.45
C LYS A 74 -0.74 4.33 -14.02
N GLN A 75 0.26 4.73 -13.23
CA GLN A 75 1.27 5.69 -13.63
C GLN A 75 2.14 5.16 -14.78
N TYR A 76 2.58 3.90 -14.71
CA TYR A 76 3.55 3.33 -15.64
C TYR A 76 2.93 2.53 -16.78
N ALA A 77 1.81 1.85 -16.56
CA ALA A 77 1.17 0.99 -17.56
C ALA A 77 0.28 1.74 -18.57
N LYS A 78 0.07 3.07 -18.41
CA LYS A 78 -0.82 3.87 -19.27
C LYS A 78 -2.15 3.19 -19.51
N LEU A 79 -2.74 2.58 -18.48
CA LEU A 79 -4.05 1.95 -18.59
C LEU A 79 -5.05 3.00 -19.07
N LYS A 80 -5.73 2.72 -20.17
CA LYS A 80 -6.85 3.54 -20.65
C LYS A 80 -8.04 3.26 -19.73
N ASP A 81 -8.10 3.93 -18.61
CA ASP A 81 -9.31 3.94 -17.79
C ASP A 81 -10.39 4.62 -18.64
N GLY A 82 -11.44 3.88 -18.98
CA GLY A 82 -12.61 4.48 -19.61
C GLY A 82 -13.19 5.55 -18.67
N MET A 83 -13.83 6.57 -19.24
CA MET A 83 -14.44 7.69 -18.51
C MET A 83 -15.45 7.23 -17.42
N PHE A 84 -15.86 5.96 -17.46
CA PHE A 84 -16.74 5.33 -16.48
C PHE A 84 -16.03 4.11 -15.87
N ILE A 85 -15.71 4.19 -14.60
CA ILE A 85 -15.24 3.04 -13.82
C ILE A 85 -16.43 2.09 -13.65
N LYS A 86 -16.50 1.04 -14.46
CA LYS A 86 -17.50 -0.02 -14.28
C LYS A 86 -17.07 -0.86 -13.07
N ARG A 87 -17.89 -0.84 -12.05
CA ARG A 87 -17.73 -1.81 -10.93
C ARG A 87 -18.01 -3.20 -11.49
N HIS A 88 -17.05 -4.10 -11.39
CA HIS A 88 -17.28 -5.50 -11.72
C HIS A 88 -18.06 -6.15 -10.58
N PRO A 89 -19.20 -6.82 -10.87
CA PRO A 89 -19.87 -7.63 -9.89
C PRO A 89 -18.95 -8.81 -9.55
N ILE A 90 -18.69 -9.03 -8.26
CA ILE A 90 -17.99 -10.21 -7.76
C ILE A 90 -18.96 -11.07 -6.99
N THR A 91 -18.79 -12.37 -7.05
CA THR A 91 -19.58 -13.32 -6.26
C THR A 91 -19.09 -13.35 -4.82
N GLU A 92 -19.94 -13.79 -3.89
CA GLU A 92 -19.56 -13.97 -2.49
C GLU A 92 -18.39 -14.96 -2.34
N ALA A 93 -18.39 -16.03 -3.15
CA ALA A 93 -17.30 -17.01 -3.15
C ALA A 93 -15.96 -16.39 -3.55
N GLU A 94 -15.94 -15.53 -4.58
CA GLU A 94 -14.73 -14.80 -5.00
C GLU A 94 -14.27 -13.79 -3.95
N PHE A 95 -15.21 -13.13 -3.27
CA PHE A 95 -14.91 -12.17 -2.22
C PHE A 95 -14.29 -12.82 -0.97
N LEU A 96 -14.72 -14.04 -0.65
CA LEU A 96 -14.25 -14.80 0.51
C LEU A 96 -13.06 -15.72 0.19
N ASP A 97 -12.58 -15.73 -1.07
CA ASP A 97 -11.45 -16.56 -1.48
C ASP A 97 -10.14 -16.06 -0.83
N ALA A 98 -9.62 -16.81 0.11
CA ALA A 98 -8.34 -16.53 0.75
C ALA A 98 -7.17 -16.54 -0.25
N GLY A 99 -7.24 -17.39 -1.28
CA GLY A 99 -6.23 -17.47 -2.33
C GLY A 99 -6.14 -16.21 -3.19
N ALA A 100 -7.25 -15.48 -3.36
CA ALA A 100 -7.24 -14.18 -4.05
C ALA A 100 -6.47 -13.12 -3.26
N ALA A 101 -6.60 -13.10 -1.93
CA ALA A 101 -5.86 -12.18 -1.07
C ALA A 101 -4.33 -12.43 -1.11
N GLU A 102 -3.91 -13.71 -1.07
CA GLU A 102 -2.49 -14.09 -1.17
C GLU A 102 -1.89 -13.71 -2.52
N LYS A 103 -2.61 -13.96 -3.62
CA LYS A 103 -2.18 -13.55 -4.97
C LYS A 103 -2.07 -12.02 -5.09
N ALA A 104 -3.02 -11.28 -4.54
CA ALA A 104 -2.97 -9.82 -4.52
C ALA A 104 -1.76 -9.31 -3.74
N GLN A 105 -1.48 -9.89 -2.57
CA GLN A 105 -0.30 -9.52 -1.78
C GLN A 105 1.00 -9.80 -2.53
N ALA A 106 1.15 -10.97 -3.13
CA ALA A 106 2.32 -11.33 -3.92
C ALA A 106 2.51 -10.37 -5.12
N ALA A 107 1.42 -9.96 -5.78
CA ALA A 107 1.49 -8.98 -6.85
C ALA A 107 1.92 -7.60 -6.35
N CYS A 108 1.43 -7.16 -5.18
CA CYS A 108 1.86 -5.92 -4.55
C CYS A 108 3.35 -5.92 -4.20
N ASP A 109 3.85 -7.03 -3.68
CA ASP A 109 5.26 -7.18 -3.32
C ASP A 109 6.16 -7.15 -4.56
N ALA A 110 5.74 -7.79 -5.66
CA ALA A 110 6.43 -7.73 -6.94
C ALA A 110 6.48 -6.30 -7.51
N VAL A 111 5.37 -5.55 -7.47
CA VAL A 111 5.33 -4.15 -7.88
C VAL A 111 6.25 -3.29 -7.01
N ARG A 112 6.25 -3.49 -5.70
CA ARG A 112 7.12 -2.78 -4.76
C ARG A 112 8.61 -3.02 -5.05
N GLU A 113 8.97 -4.26 -5.35
CA GLU A 113 10.33 -4.61 -5.75
C GLU A 113 10.77 -3.87 -7.03
N GLN A 114 9.93 -3.88 -8.06
CA GLN A 114 10.21 -3.18 -9.32
C GLN A 114 10.33 -1.66 -9.14
N LEU A 115 9.48 -1.06 -8.32
CA LEU A 115 9.58 0.35 -7.96
C LEU A 115 10.89 0.66 -7.23
N GLY A 116 11.33 -0.24 -6.35
CA GLY A 116 12.62 -0.12 -5.67
C GLY A 116 13.81 -0.14 -6.64
N ILE A 117 13.78 -1.03 -7.63
CA ILE A 117 14.80 -1.11 -8.69
C ILE A 117 14.79 0.18 -9.53
N LEU A 118 13.60 0.64 -9.94
CA LEU A 118 13.45 1.87 -10.72
C LEU A 118 13.99 3.09 -9.97
N THR A 119 13.66 3.24 -8.70
CA THR A 119 14.14 4.35 -7.87
C THR A 119 15.66 4.35 -7.74
N LYS A 120 16.26 3.17 -7.54
CA LYS A 120 17.73 3.02 -7.50
C LYS A 120 18.37 3.40 -8.83
N ALA A 121 17.81 2.93 -9.95
CA ALA A 121 18.31 3.25 -11.27
C ALA A 121 18.22 4.75 -11.58
N GLN A 122 17.12 5.40 -11.24
CA GLN A 122 16.94 6.85 -11.39
C GLN A 122 17.93 7.65 -10.54
N SER A 123 18.14 7.24 -9.29
CA SER A 123 19.14 7.87 -8.41
C SER A 123 20.55 7.74 -8.96
N GLU A 124 20.91 6.57 -9.48
CA GLU A 124 22.22 6.34 -10.09
C GLU A 124 22.40 7.15 -11.39
N ALA A 125 21.38 7.20 -12.24
CA ALA A 125 21.40 8.04 -13.43
C ALA A 125 21.62 9.52 -13.09
N GLY A 126 20.87 10.07 -12.13
CA GLY A 126 21.05 11.45 -11.66
C GLY A 126 22.45 11.70 -11.08
N ARG A 127 23.00 10.72 -10.35
CA ARG A 127 24.38 10.81 -9.85
C ARG A 127 25.40 10.85 -10.98
N LEU A 128 25.23 10.01 -12.00
CA LEU A 128 26.13 9.97 -13.16
C LEU A 128 26.01 11.24 -14.02
N GLU A 129 24.79 11.75 -14.23
CA GLU A 129 24.55 13.01 -14.93
C GLU A 129 25.21 14.19 -14.22
N SER A 130 25.04 14.27 -12.89
CA SER A 130 25.70 15.32 -12.09
C SER A 130 27.22 15.22 -12.19
N ARG A 131 27.77 14.01 -12.18
CA ARG A 131 29.20 13.77 -12.32
C ARG A 131 29.70 14.14 -13.72
N ALA A 132 28.94 13.79 -14.77
CA ALA A 132 29.25 14.18 -16.14
C ALA A 132 29.22 15.71 -16.31
N ALA A 133 28.23 16.38 -15.75
CA ALA A 133 28.14 17.84 -15.78
C ALA A 133 29.30 18.51 -15.05
N ALA A 134 29.78 17.98 -13.94
CA ALA A 134 30.93 18.47 -13.22
C ALA A 134 32.26 18.30 -14.02
N LEU A 135 32.33 17.27 -14.87
CA LEU A 135 33.53 17.03 -15.72
C LEU A 135 33.50 17.81 -17.04
N LYS A 136 32.32 18.26 -17.50
CA LYS A 136 32.15 18.96 -18.77
C LYS A 136 33.07 20.19 -18.96
N PRO A 137 33.30 21.06 -17.94
CA PRO A 137 34.25 22.19 -18.08
C PRO A 137 35.71 21.77 -18.38
N TRP A 138 36.04 20.52 -18.02
CA TRP A 138 37.39 19.97 -18.19
C TRP A 138 37.57 19.20 -19.49
N GLU A 139 36.50 19.07 -20.31
CA GLU A 139 36.55 18.33 -21.60
C GLU A 139 37.59 18.92 -22.60
N SER A 140 37.81 20.23 -22.54
CA SER A 140 38.75 20.92 -23.39
C SER A 140 40.18 20.96 -22.84
N LEU A 141 40.43 20.32 -21.70
CA LEU A 141 41.76 20.32 -21.09
C LEU A 141 42.67 19.35 -21.80
N ASP A 142 43.70 19.89 -22.50
CA ASP A 142 44.72 19.12 -23.25
C ASP A 142 45.88 18.69 -22.31
N LEU A 143 45.54 18.21 -21.11
CA LEU A 143 46.51 17.70 -20.15
C LEU A 143 46.08 16.29 -19.71
N PRO A 144 47.01 15.33 -19.66
CA PRO A 144 46.70 14.02 -19.14
C PRO A 144 46.33 14.13 -17.64
N LEU A 145 45.10 13.79 -17.30
CA LEU A 145 44.53 13.87 -15.94
C LEU A 145 45.33 13.05 -14.91
N GLU A 146 46.13 12.10 -15.37
CA GLU A 146 46.99 11.23 -14.55
C GLU A 146 48.27 11.95 -14.05
N ARG A 147 48.60 13.09 -14.64
CA ARG A 147 49.76 13.88 -14.21
C ARG A 147 49.38 14.73 -12.99
N SER A 148 49.77 14.30 -11.82
CA SER A 148 49.62 15.05 -10.57
C SER A 148 50.66 16.15 -10.37
N GLY A 149 51.65 16.27 -11.27
CA GLY A 149 52.71 17.28 -11.14
C GLY A 149 53.99 16.97 -11.97
N THR A 150 55.02 17.75 -11.71
CA THR A 150 56.38 17.54 -12.15
C THR A 150 57.28 17.20 -10.97
N ALA A 151 58.57 17.00 -11.17
CA ALA A 151 59.53 16.77 -10.07
C ALA A 151 59.54 17.88 -9.02
N HIS A 152 59.08 19.10 -9.34
CA HIS A 152 59.12 20.28 -8.48
C HIS A 152 57.76 20.96 -8.25
N THR A 153 56.69 20.51 -8.89
CA THR A 153 55.37 21.14 -8.80
C THR A 153 54.25 20.10 -8.71
N ILE A 154 53.25 20.38 -7.90
CA ILE A 154 52.02 19.57 -7.77
C ILE A 154 50.90 20.38 -8.42
N PHE A 155 50.15 19.78 -9.36
CA PHE A 155 48.94 20.37 -9.91
C PHE A 155 47.72 19.88 -9.12
N ARG A 156 46.87 20.81 -8.79
CA ARG A 156 45.50 20.50 -8.27
C ARG A 156 44.52 21.19 -9.19
N LEU A 157 43.62 20.39 -9.75
CA LEU A 157 42.49 20.87 -10.52
C LEU A 157 41.33 21.03 -9.54
N GLY A 158 40.76 22.21 -9.44
CA GLY A 158 39.65 22.52 -8.53
C GLY A 158 38.68 23.55 -9.15
#